data_15fe561414da2167919659918c58b79b
#
_entry.id   15fe561414da2167919659918c58b79b
#
_cell.length_a   1.000
_cell.length_b   1.000
_cell.length_c   1.000
_cell.angle_alpha   90.00
_cell.angle_beta   90.00
_cell.angle_gamma   90.00
#
_symmetry.space_group_name_H-M   'P 1'
#
loop_
_entity.id
_entity.type
_entity.pdbx_description
1 polymer ?
#
loop_
_entity_poly.entity_id
_entity_poly.type
_entity_poly.pdbx_seq_one_letter_code
_entity_poly.pdbx_strand_id
1 'polypeptide(L)'
;RAFSQGDIGHHYTLYSLTLVPALERLSLRHNSRIFQRKTVPEILSVILQEMGINDYAFALERECEQREFCVQYRETDLDFLHRLAAEEGLVYCFTHEAGKHTLLFSDSSATLNKLAEPIPYNALAGGTQDTPYISGLTSRTETQVSDVELKDYSFKKPNYSFLQRTQGEEMAYQQAIYSHFDAPGRYKDDLNGKAFSQVRLEYLRREAHTGSGKSNQPLLRAGYKFTLQDHLNTAMNRDWLLISVHHHGTQPQAMEEEGGSGA
;
A
#
# COMPACT_ATOMS: atom_id res chain seq x y z
N ARG A 1 7.27 10.07 -16.35
CA ARG A 1 8.14 8.90 -16.58
C ARG A 1 8.46 8.71 -18.04
N ALA A 2 7.46 8.71 -18.89
CA ALA A 2 7.65 8.55 -20.33
C ALA A 2 6.74 9.50 -21.13
N PHE A 3 7.22 9.91 -22.28
CA PHE A 3 6.50 10.67 -23.27
C PHE A 3 6.81 10.06 -24.63
N SER A 4 5.79 9.83 -25.44
CA SER A 4 5.97 9.41 -26.83
C SER A 4 5.02 10.17 -27.74
N GLN A 5 5.52 10.46 -28.91
CA GLN A 5 4.73 10.94 -30.04
C GLN A 5 4.44 9.73 -30.93
N GLY A 6 3.17 9.49 -31.19
CA GLY A 6 2.69 8.46 -32.11
C GLY A 6 2.48 8.99 -33.51
N ASP A 7 1.45 8.48 -34.17
CA ASP A 7 1.12 8.83 -35.54
C ASP A 7 0.73 10.31 -35.69
N ILE A 8 1.10 10.89 -36.83
CA ILE A 8 0.75 12.25 -37.22
C ILE A 8 -0.32 12.15 -38.32
N GLY A 9 -1.53 12.56 -37.98
CA GLY A 9 -2.62 12.71 -38.95
C GLY A 9 -2.62 14.10 -39.61
N HIS A 10 -3.58 14.33 -40.49
CA HIS A 10 -3.72 15.64 -41.17
C HIS A 10 -4.19 16.76 -40.22
N HIS A 11 -4.90 16.40 -39.15
CA HIS A 11 -5.53 17.36 -38.22
C HIS A 11 -5.04 17.21 -36.77
N TYR A 12 -4.47 16.06 -36.38
CA TYR A 12 -3.99 15.84 -35.03
C TYR A 12 -2.74 14.96 -34.97
N THR A 13 -2.02 15.05 -33.88
CA THR A 13 -0.89 14.20 -33.54
C THR A 13 -1.20 13.47 -32.26
N LEU A 14 -1.00 12.15 -32.23
CA LEU A 14 -1.20 11.33 -31.06
C LEU A 14 0.00 11.45 -30.12
N TYR A 15 -0.25 11.75 -28.85
CA TYR A 15 0.75 11.75 -27.79
C TYR A 15 0.37 10.79 -26.70
N SER A 16 1.35 10.08 -26.16
CA SER A 16 1.18 9.19 -25.00
C SER A 16 2.07 9.65 -23.86
N LEU A 17 1.50 9.74 -22.68
CA LEU A 17 2.18 10.20 -21.47
C LEU A 17 2.01 9.17 -20.36
N THR A 18 3.10 8.85 -19.67
CA THR A 18 3.07 8.09 -18.42
C THR A 18 3.42 9.04 -17.27
N LEU A 19 2.40 9.39 -16.48
CA LEU A 19 2.55 10.18 -15.28
C LEU A 19 2.73 9.25 -14.08
N VAL A 20 3.66 9.58 -13.20
CA VAL A 20 3.97 8.81 -11.99
C VAL A 20 4.15 9.76 -10.81
N PRO A 21 3.94 9.29 -9.56
CA PRO A 21 4.25 10.08 -8.37
C PRO A 21 5.73 10.48 -8.33
N ALA A 22 6.04 11.59 -7.64
CA ALA A 22 7.41 12.08 -7.48
C ALA A 22 8.35 11.05 -6.83
N LEU A 23 7.79 10.14 -6.02
CA LEU A 23 8.50 9.03 -5.39
C LEU A 23 9.27 8.16 -6.40
N GLU A 24 8.78 8.03 -7.63
CA GLU A 24 9.43 7.24 -8.70
C GLU A 24 10.84 7.75 -9.03
N ARG A 25 11.16 9.00 -8.71
CA ARG A 25 12.52 9.56 -8.89
C ARG A 25 13.57 8.77 -8.13
N LEU A 26 13.20 8.16 -6.99
CA LEU A 26 14.09 7.37 -6.16
C LEU A 26 14.58 6.10 -6.88
N SER A 27 13.84 5.61 -7.88
CA SER A 27 14.26 4.45 -8.70
C SER A 27 15.43 4.77 -9.63
N LEU A 28 15.72 6.06 -9.85
CA LEU A 28 16.75 6.52 -10.78
C LEU A 28 18.10 6.75 -10.10
N ARG A 29 18.17 6.75 -8.77
CA ARG A 29 19.41 6.94 -8.02
C ARG A 29 19.78 5.65 -7.29
N HIS A 30 20.95 5.12 -7.61
CA HIS A 30 21.56 3.94 -7.00
C HIS A 30 22.69 4.36 -6.07
N ASN A 31 22.77 3.80 -4.85
CA ASN A 31 23.71 4.27 -3.85
C ASN A 31 24.27 3.14 -2.96
N SER A 32 25.34 3.48 -2.24
CA SER A 32 25.90 2.68 -1.13
C SER A 32 26.34 3.63 -0.03
N ARG A 33 25.64 3.65 1.10
CA ARG A 33 25.88 4.57 2.22
C ARG A 33 25.41 3.98 3.54
N ILE A 34 25.85 4.56 4.64
CA ILE A 34 25.54 4.11 5.99
C ILE A 34 24.83 5.25 6.74
N PHE A 35 23.72 4.92 7.35
CA PHE A 35 23.03 5.78 8.31
C PHE A 35 23.33 5.27 9.72
N GLN A 36 23.60 6.17 10.65
CA GLN A 36 23.93 5.87 12.03
C GLN A 36 22.98 6.59 12.98
N ARG A 37 22.50 5.89 14.00
CA ARG A 37 21.66 6.44 15.06
C ARG A 37 20.44 7.20 14.51
N LYS A 38 19.73 6.57 13.58
CA LYS A 38 18.51 7.13 12.98
C LYS A 38 17.39 6.11 13.01
N THR A 39 16.19 6.60 13.20
CA THR A 39 14.95 5.84 12.99
C THR A 39 14.67 5.68 11.50
N VAL A 40 13.81 4.72 11.12
CA VAL A 40 13.43 4.57 9.71
C VAL A 40 12.75 5.83 9.16
N PRO A 41 11.77 6.46 9.83
CA PRO A 41 11.19 7.72 9.35
C PRO A 41 12.21 8.82 9.10
N GLU A 42 13.25 8.96 9.95
CA GLU A 42 14.33 9.93 9.74
C GLU A 42 15.17 9.60 8.50
N ILE A 43 15.47 8.31 8.28
CA ILE A 43 16.22 7.87 7.09
C ILE A 43 15.41 8.16 5.82
N LEU A 44 14.12 7.78 5.81
CA LEU A 44 13.22 8.03 4.67
C LEU A 44 13.11 9.53 4.39
N SER A 45 12.99 10.36 5.43
CA SER A 45 12.95 11.82 5.30
C SER A 45 14.20 12.37 4.61
N VAL A 46 15.40 11.91 4.99
CA VAL A 46 16.66 12.32 4.33
C VAL A 46 16.63 11.98 2.84
N ILE A 47 16.24 10.75 2.49
CA ILE A 47 16.23 10.29 1.10
C ILE A 47 15.23 11.10 0.25
N LEU A 48 14.02 11.33 0.77
CA LEU A 48 12.98 12.09 0.11
C LEU A 48 13.40 13.53 -0.15
N GLN A 49 13.93 14.20 0.88
CA GLN A 49 14.38 15.60 0.79
C GLN A 49 15.53 15.77 -0.20
N GLU A 50 16.51 14.86 -0.21
CA GLU A 50 17.62 14.86 -1.17
C GLU A 50 17.13 14.80 -2.63
N MET A 51 15.98 14.18 -2.88
CA MET A 51 15.36 14.07 -4.20
C MET A 51 14.31 15.17 -4.46
N GLY A 52 14.23 16.17 -3.58
CA GLY A 52 13.31 17.30 -3.69
C GLY A 52 11.84 16.92 -3.47
N ILE A 53 11.58 15.82 -2.73
CA ILE A 53 10.24 15.41 -2.34
C ILE A 53 10.00 15.93 -0.93
N ASN A 54 9.24 17.02 -0.80
CA ASN A 54 8.99 17.70 0.48
C ASN A 54 7.56 17.48 0.99
N ASP A 55 6.64 17.09 0.12
CA ASP A 55 5.25 16.83 0.47
C ASP A 55 5.08 15.37 0.90
N TYR A 56 5.44 15.07 2.14
CA TYR A 56 5.24 13.77 2.76
C TYR A 56 4.86 13.91 4.23
N ALA A 57 4.23 12.88 4.80
CA ALA A 57 3.85 12.80 6.19
C ALA A 57 3.96 11.37 6.73
N PHE A 58 4.14 11.23 8.03
CA PHE A 58 4.09 9.98 8.76
C PHE A 58 2.92 10.02 9.74
N ALA A 59 1.98 9.08 9.57
CA ALA A 59 0.86 8.85 10.48
C ALA A 59 1.05 7.49 11.14
N LEU A 60 1.90 7.47 12.18
CA LEU A 60 2.34 6.26 12.86
C LEU A 60 1.72 6.17 14.24
N GLU A 61 1.23 4.99 14.61
CA GLU A 61 0.77 4.66 15.96
C GLU A 61 1.91 4.15 16.84
N ARG A 62 2.96 3.56 16.22
CA ARG A 62 4.14 3.04 16.90
C ARG A 62 5.35 3.95 16.69
N GLU A 63 6.15 4.13 17.73
CA GLU A 63 7.49 4.72 17.60
C GLU A 63 8.47 3.71 17.01
N CYS A 64 9.19 4.11 15.96
CA CYS A 64 10.25 3.31 15.38
C CYS A 64 11.54 3.46 16.19
N GLU A 65 12.21 2.34 16.46
CA GLU A 65 13.47 2.35 17.21
C GLU A 65 14.62 2.97 16.41
N GLN A 66 15.52 3.63 17.12
CA GLN A 66 16.76 4.16 16.56
C GLN A 66 17.73 3.02 16.27
N ARG A 67 18.15 2.88 15.02
CA ARG A 67 19.10 1.86 14.58
C ARG A 67 20.55 2.33 14.81
N GLU A 68 21.37 1.48 15.42
CA GLU A 68 22.82 1.75 15.56
C GLU A 68 23.46 2.00 14.18
N PHE A 69 23.14 1.12 13.22
CA PHE A 69 23.55 1.20 11.82
C PHE A 69 22.42 0.76 10.90
N CYS A 70 22.29 1.44 9.77
CA CYS A 70 21.42 1.04 8.67
C CYS A 70 22.16 1.27 7.37
N VAL A 71 22.32 0.21 6.58
CA VAL A 71 23.15 0.24 5.37
C VAL A 71 22.25 0.15 4.14
N GLN A 72 22.39 1.11 3.26
CA GLN A 72 22.01 0.98 1.86
C GLN A 72 23.22 0.40 1.14
N TYR A 73 23.04 -0.72 0.43
CA TYR A 73 24.15 -1.36 -0.25
C TYR A 73 23.77 -1.84 -1.65
N ARG A 74 24.29 -1.16 -2.66
CA ARG A 74 24.11 -1.50 -4.08
C ARG A 74 22.64 -1.70 -4.48
N GLU A 75 21.79 -0.80 -4.03
CA GLU A 75 20.35 -0.79 -4.30
C GLU A 75 19.90 0.63 -4.66
N THR A 76 18.74 0.76 -5.33
CA THR A 76 18.17 2.07 -5.59
C THR A 76 17.64 2.69 -4.29
N ASP A 77 17.49 4.02 -4.26
CA ASP A 77 16.86 4.67 -3.10
C ASP A 77 15.42 4.20 -2.90
N LEU A 78 14.71 3.84 -3.98
CA LEU A 78 13.36 3.31 -3.92
C LEU A 78 13.33 1.90 -3.30
N ASP A 79 14.24 1.01 -3.72
CA ASP A 79 14.34 -0.35 -3.15
C ASP A 79 14.70 -0.29 -1.66
N PHE A 80 15.63 0.62 -1.31
CA PHE A 80 16.01 0.85 0.08
C PHE A 80 14.84 1.36 0.92
N LEU A 81 14.07 2.34 0.40
CA LEU A 81 12.86 2.82 1.05
C LEU A 81 11.85 1.69 1.26
N HIS A 82 11.57 0.90 0.21
CA HIS A 82 10.62 -0.21 0.29
C HIS A 82 11.06 -1.27 1.30
N ARG A 83 12.35 -1.59 1.34
CA ARG A 83 12.89 -2.57 2.30
C ARG A 83 12.75 -2.09 3.73
N LEU A 84 13.10 -0.83 4.03
CA LEU A 84 12.97 -0.26 5.36
C LEU A 84 11.51 -0.14 5.79
N ALA A 85 10.65 0.33 4.88
CA ALA A 85 9.21 0.42 5.14
C ALA A 85 8.62 -0.96 5.46
N ALA A 86 8.98 -2.00 4.69
CA ALA A 86 8.52 -3.36 4.93
C ALA A 86 9.01 -3.93 6.27
N GLU A 87 10.25 -3.64 6.68
CA GLU A 87 10.80 -4.06 7.97
C GLU A 87 10.03 -3.46 9.16
N GLU A 88 9.61 -2.20 9.04
CA GLU A 88 8.84 -1.49 10.09
C GLU A 88 7.31 -1.67 9.95
N GLY A 89 6.83 -2.34 8.91
CA GLY A 89 5.40 -2.49 8.64
C GLY A 89 4.74 -1.22 8.12
N LEU A 90 5.52 -0.32 7.53
CA LEU A 90 4.99 0.91 6.95
C LEU A 90 4.43 0.63 5.55
N VAL A 91 3.19 1.02 5.35
CA VAL A 91 2.57 1.15 4.03
C VAL A 91 2.55 2.61 3.62
N TYR A 92 2.44 2.89 2.32
CA TYR A 92 2.26 4.26 1.88
C TYR A 92 1.17 4.40 0.82
N CYS A 93 0.58 5.57 0.79
CA CYS A 93 -0.38 5.99 -0.23
C CYS A 93 -0.18 7.46 -0.58
N PHE A 94 -0.97 7.95 -1.53
CA PHE A 94 -0.93 9.35 -1.94
C PHE A 94 -2.28 10.01 -1.70
N THR A 95 -2.25 11.18 -1.07
CA THR A 95 -3.38 12.09 -1.01
C THR A 95 -3.20 13.18 -2.07
N HIS A 96 -4.26 13.50 -2.79
CA HIS A 96 -4.23 14.46 -3.90
C HIS A 96 -5.15 15.63 -3.62
N GLU A 97 -4.59 16.81 -3.75
CA GLU A 97 -5.28 18.10 -3.69
C GLU A 97 -4.97 18.90 -4.97
N ALA A 98 -5.67 20.01 -5.20
CA ALA A 98 -5.40 20.85 -6.37
C ALA A 98 -3.93 21.33 -6.35
N GLY A 99 -3.16 20.92 -7.36
CA GLY A 99 -1.75 21.32 -7.52
C GLY A 99 -0.75 20.64 -6.58
N LYS A 100 -1.19 19.68 -5.74
CA LYS A 100 -0.34 19.01 -4.75
C LYS A 100 -0.69 17.53 -4.61
N HIS A 101 0.32 16.69 -4.41
CA HIS A 101 0.15 15.34 -3.88
C HIS A 101 1.08 15.13 -2.68
N THR A 102 0.56 14.51 -1.63
CA THR A 102 1.31 14.22 -0.41
C THR A 102 1.49 12.71 -0.28
N LEU A 103 2.73 12.28 -0.07
CA LEU A 103 3.07 10.89 0.24
C LEU A 103 2.83 10.65 1.72
N LEU A 104 1.87 9.80 2.05
CA LEU A 104 1.52 9.45 3.42
C LEU A 104 2.04 8.06 3.76
N PHE A 105 2.89 7.95 4.78
CA PHE A 105 3.29 6.67 5.39
C PHE A 105 2.42 6.38 6.61
N SER A 106 2.06 5.12 6.78
CA SER A 106 1.23 4.65 7.89
C SER A 106 1.65 3.23 8.30
N ASP A 107 1.56 2.91 9.58
CA ASP A 107 1.75 1.57 10.16
C ASP A 107 0.42 0.92 10.58
N SER A 108 -0.71 1.60 10.35
CA SER A 108 -2.04 1.15 10.74
C SER A 108 -3.10 1.52 9.71
N SER A 109 -4.01 0.60 9.41
CA SER A 109 -5.18 0.92 8.59
C SER A 109 -6.11 1.95 9.26
N ALA A 110 -6.02 2.16 10.57
CA ALA A 110 -6.83 3.14 11.30
C ALA A 110 -6.51 4.56 10.85
N THR A 111 -5.26 4.87 10.58
CA THR A 111 -4.79 6.21 10.18
C THR A 111 -5.03 6.54 8.70
N LEU A 112 -5.42 5.55 7.88
CA LEU A 112 -5.71 5.75 6.47
C LEU A 112 -7.06 6.43 6.24
N ASN A 113 -7.13 7.26 5.22
CA ASN A 113 -8.33 8.00 4.85
C ASN A 113 -9.51 7.09 4.51
N LYS A 114 -10.72 7.56 4.78
CA LYS A 114 -11.97 6.87 4.44
C LYS A 114 -12.86 7.80 3.63
N LEU A 115 -13.57 7.26 2.64
CA LEU A 115 -14.61 7.98 1.95
C LEU A 115 -15.76 8.30 2.92
N ALA A 116 -16.28 9.52 2.86
CA ALA A 116 -17.30 10.00 3.79
C ALA A 116 -18.61 9.23 3.64
N GLU A 117 -19.02 8.99 2.39
CA GLU A 117 -20.30 8.34 2.10
C GLU A 117 -20.09 6.86 1.82
N PRO A 118 -20.95 5.98 2.38
CA PRO A 118 -21.01 4.58 2.02
C PRO A 118 -21.35 4.40 0.54
N ILE A 119 -20.85 3.31 -0.06
CA ILE A 119 -21.11 3.01 -1.46
C ILE A 119 -22.10 1.83 -1.53
N PRO A 120 -23.27 2.00 -2.18
CA PRO A 120 -24.24 0.93 -2.31
C PRO A 120 -23.77 -0.14 -3.30
N TYR A 121 -24.17 -1.39 -3.04
CA TYR A 121 -24.01 -2.49 -3.98
C TYR A 121 -25.23 -2.57 -4.90
N ASN A 122 -25.02 -2.64 -6.20
CA ASN A 122 -26.08 -2.83 -7.19
C ASN A 122 -25.62 -3.75 -8.32
N ALA A 123 -25.97 -5.04 -8.22
CA ALA A 123 -25.65 -6.03 -9.26
C ALA A 123 -26.57 -5.95 -10.49
N LEU A 124 -27.72 -5.29 -10.37
CA LEU A 124 -28.76 -5.25 -11.41
C LEU A 124 -28.64 -4.01 -12.30
N ALA A 125 -27.46 -3.44 -12.45
CA ALA A 125 -27.19 -2.20 -13.14
C ALA A 125 -27.52 -2.23 -14.66
N GLY A 126 -28.79 -2.36 -14.98
CA GLY A 126 -29.34 -2.10 -16.32
C GLY A 126 -30.09 -0.77 -16.45
N GLY A 127 -30.14 0.03 -15.36
CA GLY A 127 -30.78 1.34 -15.32
C GLY A 127 -29.80 2.47 -14.99
N THR A 128 -30.15 3.68 -15.36
CA THR A 128 -29.47 4.90 -14.93
C THR A 128 -29.67 5.08 -13.43
N GLN A 129 -28.63 4.88 -12.64
CA GLN A 129 -28.61 5.24 -11.22
C GLN A 129 -27.83 6.54 -11.06
N ASP A 130 -28.43 7.52 -10.39
CA ASP A 130 -27.82 8.84 -10.21
C ASP A 130 -26.64 8.83 -9.21
N THR A 131 -26.56 7.79 -8.37
CA THR A 131 -25.49 7.64 -7.37
C THR A 131 -24.49 6.56 -7.78
N PRO A 132 -23.18 6.79 -7.56
CA PRO A 132 -22.15 5.77 -7.80
C PRO A 132 -22.36 4.53 -6.95
N TYR A 133 -22.03 3.35 -7.49
CA TYR A 133 -22.25 2.05 -6.86
C TYR A 133 -21.15 1.03 -7.18
N ILE A 134 -21.12 -0.05 -6.41
CA ILE A 134 -20.34 -1.26 -6.70
C ILE A 134 -21.22 -2.22 -7.51
N SER A 135 -20.85 -2.54 -8.74
CA SER A 135 -21.62 -3.41 -9.62
C SER A 135 -21.28 -4.90 -9.48
N GLY A 136 -20.12 -5.20 -8.92
CA GLY A 136 -19.68 -6.56 -8.65
C GLY A 136 -18.61 -6.58 -7.57
N LEU A 137 -18.67 -7.57 -6.69
CA LEU A 137 -17.68 -7.79 -5.66
C LEU A 137 -17.51 -9.30 -5.44
N THR A 138 -16.29 -9.78 -5.57
CA THR A 138 -15.88 -11.15 -5.31
C THR A 138 -15.00 -11.17 -4.09
N SER A 139 -15.34 -11.95 -3.08
CA SER A 139 -14.49 -12.22 -1.92
C SER A 139 -13.72 -13.52 -2.13
N ARG A 140 -12.44 -13.49 -1.79
CA ARG A 140 -11.54 -14.65 -1.89
C ARG A 140 -10.91 -14.90 -0.52
N THR A 141 -10.88 -16.16 -0.11
CA THR A 141 -10.18 -16.63 1.08
C THR A 141 -9.14 -17.65 0.66
N GLU A 142 -7.90 -17.46 1.14
CA GLU A 142 -6.78 -18.36 0.85
C GLU A 142 -6.15 -18.88 2.14
N THR A 143 -5.70 -20.14 2.09
CA THR A 143 -4.83 -20.71 3.13
C THR A 143 -3.47 -20.00 3.11
N GLN A 144 -3.06 -19.49 4.25
CA GLN A 144 -1.80 -18.75 4.43
C GLN A 144 -1.09 -19.25 5.70
N VAL A 145 0.09 -18.72 5.97
CA VAL A 145 0.85 -19.00 7.19
C VAL A 145 -0.03 -18.82 8.43
N SER A 146 0.02 -19.76 9.37
CA SER A 146 -0.78 -19.74 10.59
C SER A 146 -0.15 -18.93 11.72
N ASP A 147 1.17 -18.98 11.82
CA ASP A 147 1.93 -18.28 12.86
C ASP A 147 3.33 -17.93 12.37
N VAL A 148 3.92 -16.92 12.98
CA VAL A 148 5.30 -16.49 12.76
C VAL A 148 6.07 -16.60 14.05
N GLU A 149 7.24 -17.19 13.97
CA GLU A 149 8.23 -17.28 15.02
C GLU A 149 9.52 -16.61 14.57
N LEU A 150 9.91 -15.52 15.23
CA LEU A 150 11.15 -14.81 14.98
C LEU A 150 12.11 -15.02 16.12
N LYS A 151 13.36 -15.26 15.80
CA LYS A 151 14.45 -15.41 16.77
C LYS A 151 15.60 -14.49 16.46
N ASP A 152 16.16 -13.85 17.48
CA ASP A 152 17.38 -13.07 17.34
C ASP A 152 18.43 -13.48 18.39
N TYR A 153 19.61 -12.91 18.30
CA TYR A 153 20.70 -13.10 19.23
C TYR A 153 21.40 -11.77 19.54
N SER A 154 21.76 -11.59 20.81
CA SER A 154 22.59 -10.46 21.21
C SER A 154 23.78 -10.93 22.03
N PHE A 155 24.98 -10.61 21.59
CA PHE A 155 26.20 -10.88 22.34
C PHE A 155 26.25 -10.14 23.69
N LYS A 156 25.50 -9.05 23.84
CA LYS A 156 25.35 -8.30 25.11
C LYS A 156 24.48 -9.06 26.12
N LYS A 157 23.63 -9.98 25.66
CA LYS A 157 22.73 -10.82 26.47
C LYS A 157 22.71 -12.26 25.93
N PRO A 158 23.85 -13.01 26.00
CA PRO A 158 24.00 -14.28 25.30
C PRO A 158 23.07 -15.39 25.77
N ASN A 159 22.61 -15.33 27.02
CA ASN A 159 21.71 -16.32 27.62
C ASN A 159 20.23 -15.97 27.50
N TYR A 160 19.91 -14.80 26.94
CA TYR A 160 18.54 -14.36 26.77
C TYR A 160 17.97 -14.91 25.47
N SER A 161 16.77 -15.53 25.56
CA SER A 161 16.08 -16.01 24.38
C SER A 161 15.28 -14.87 23.75
N PHE A 162 15.79 -14.34 22.65
CA PHE A 162 15.05 -13.39 21.81
C PHE A 162 14.13 -14.16 20.86
N LEU A 163 13.13 -14.86 21.42
CA LEU A 163 12.15 -15.62 20.66
C LEU A 163 10.79 -14.94 20.79
N GLN A 164 10.18 -14.56 19.67
CA GLN A 164 8.86 -13.97 19.62
C GLN A 164 7.97 -14.78 18.67
N ARG A 165 6.75 -15.07 19.11
CA ARG A 165 5.76 -15.81 18.31
C ARG A 165 4.46 -15.05 18.27
N THR A 166 3.88 -14.96 17.08
CA THR A 166 2.57 -14.37 16.83
C THR A 166 1.72 -15.32 16.01
N GLN A 167 0.50 -15.56 16.45
CA GLN A 167 -0.45 -16.45 15.79
C GLN A 167 -1.51 -15.62 15.06
N GLY A 168 -1.92 -16.08 13.87
CA GLY A 168 -2.98 -15.46 13.08
C GLY A 168 -4.35 -15.63 13.73
N GLU A 169 -5.20 -14.66 13.49
CA GLU A 169 -6.61 -14.69 13.86
C GLU A 169 -7.47 -15.23 12.68
N GLU A 170 -8.75 -15.49 12.92
CA GLU A 170 -9.75 -15.89 11.93
C GLU A 170 -9.31 -17.08 11.04
N MET A 171 -8.78 -18.15 11.66
CA MET A 171 -8.25 -19.32 10.95
C MET A 171 -9.23 -20.51 10.88
N ALA A 172 -10.53 -20.30 11.06
CA ALA A 172 -11.52 -21.38 11.04
C ALA A 172 -11.58 -22.17 9.73
N TYR A 173 -11.09 -21.59 8.63
CA TYR A 173 -11.05 -22.19 7.29
C TYR A 173 -9.77 -22.98 7.00
N GLN A 174 -8.79 -23.00 7.90
CA GLN A 174 -7.50 -23.67 7.72
C GLN A 174 -6.98 -24.30 9.02
N GLN A 175 -5.98 -25.18 8.88
CA GLN A 175 -5.27 -25.75 10.02
C GLN A 175 -4.23 -24.76 10.57
N ALA A 176 -3.97 -24.79 11.87
CA ALA A 176 -3.00 -23.94 12.57
C ALA A 176 -1.61 -24.58 12.66
N ILE A 177 -1.13 -25.18 11.56
CA ILE A 177 0.15 -25.92 11.52
C ILE A 177 1.16 -25.34 10.50
N TYR A 178 0.79 -24.27 9.82
CA TYR A 178 1.64 -23.65 8.80
C TYR A 178 2.52 -22.57 9.41
N SER A 179 3.47 -22.96 10.23
CA SER A 179 4.37 -22.07 10.94
C SER A 179 5.46 -21.52 10.03
N HIS A 180 5.81 -20.24 10.20
CA HIS A 180 6.93 -19.57 9.56
C HIS A 180 7.98 -19.18 10.60
N PHE A 181 9.15 -19.80 10.54
CA PHE A 181 10.31 -19.48 11.39
C PHE A 181 11.34 -18.67 10.59
N ASP A 182 11.86 -17.58 11.20
CA ASP A 182 12.95 -16.80 10.59
C ASP A 182 13.95 -16.31 11.65
N ALA A 183 15.23 -16.29 11.28
CA ALA A 183 16.32 -15.77 12.08
C ALA A 183 17.43 -15.24 11.14
N PRO A 184 18.02 -14.07 11.42
CA PRO A 184 17.80 -13.19 12.58
C PRO A 184 16.54 -12.33 12.44
N GLY A 185 15.83 -12.14 13.56
CA GLY A 185 14.62 -11.33 13.65
C GLY A 185 14.85 -9.82 13.59
N ARG A 186 16.09 -9.37 13.66
CA ARG A 186 16.55 -7.97 13.56
C ARG A 186 16.03 -7.02 14.64
N TYR A 187 15.74 -7.54 15.84
CA TYR A 187 15.32 -6.76 17.00
C TYR A 187 16.27 -6.99 18.18
N LYS A 188 16.25 -6.09 19.16
CA LYS A 188 17.14 -6.12 20.33
C LYS A 188 16.41 -6.14 21.67
N ASP A 189 15.10 -6.07 21.66
CA ASP A 189 14.20 -6.12 22.80
C ASP A 189 12.88 -6.80 22.43
N ASP A 190 12.08 -7.15 23.45
CA ASP A 190 10.84 -7.90 23.25
C ASP A 190 9.72 -7.07 22.64
N LEU A 191 9.68 -5.76 22.89
CA LEU A 191 8.64 -4.89 22.36
C LEU A 191 8.73 -4.82 20.83
N ASN A 192 9.93 -4.54 20.32
CA ASN A 192 10.19 -4.54 18.88
C ASN A 192 10.08 -5.94 18.27
N GLY A 193 10.54 -6.98 18.99
CA GLY A 193 10.38 -8.36 18.55
C GLY A 193 8.92 -8.77 18.36
N LYS A 194 8.05 -8.38 19.29
CA LYS A 194 6.60 -8.60 19.17
C LYS A 194 6.01 -7.82 17.98
N ALA A 195 6.38 -6.55 17.82
CA ALA A 195 5.91 -5.74 16.70
C ALA A 195 6.35 -6.34 15.37
N PHE A 196 7.61 -6.74 15.23
CA PHE A 196 8.14 -7.30 13.99
C PHE A 196 7.55 -8.68 13.66
N SER A 197 7.26 -9.51 14.67
CA SER A 197 6.58 -10.78 14.43
C SER A 197 5.14 -10.57 13.95
N GLN A 198 4.44 -9.55 14.47
CA GLN A 198 3.11 -9.15 14.01
C GLN A 198 3.16 -8.64 12.56
N VAL A 199 4.03 -7.68 12.26
CA VAL A 199 4.24 -7.14 10.90
C VAL A 199 4.55 -8.25 9.91
N ARG A 200 5.42 -9.20 10.29
CA ARG A 200 5.76 -10.33 9.43
C ARG A 200 4.57 -11.24 9.17
N LEU A 201 3.77 -11.51 10.20
CA LEU A 201 2.56 -12.31 10.06
C LEU A 201 1.54 -11.63 9.15
N GLU A 202 1.28 -10.35 9.34
CA GLU A 202 0.36 -9.56 8.49
C GLU A 202 0.82 -9.54 7.03
N TYR A 203 2.11 -9.34 6.79
CA TYR A 203 2.69 -9.40 5.44
C TYR A 203 2.45 -10.77 4.79
N LEU A 204 2.72 -11.87 5.50
CA LEU A 204 2.53 -13.22 4.98
C LEU A 204 1.05 -13.58 4.78
N ARG A 205 0.15 -12.99 5.55
CA ARG A 205 -1.29 -13.21 5.48
C ARG A 205 -2.07 -12.15 4.68
N ARG A 206 -1.38 -11.21 4.01
CA ARG A 206 -2.02 -10.10 3.28
C ARG A 206 -3.03 -10.54 2.21
N GLU A 207 -2.91 -11.77 1.73
CA GLU A 207 -3.81 -12.36 0.73
C GLU A 207 -4.81 -13.38 1.32
N ALA A 208 -4.79 -13.59 2.64
CA ALA A 208 -5.70 -14.52 3.31
C ALA A 208 -7.17 -14.17 3.06
N HIS A 209 -7.50 -12.88 3.05
CA HIS A 209 -8.85 -12.38 2.78
C HIS A 209 -8.77 -11.17 1.86
N THR A 210 -9.11 -11.35 0.60
CA THR A 210 -9.09 -10.30 -0.41
C THR A 210 -10.43 -10.15 -1.10
N GLY A 211 -10.65 -8.97 -1.70
CA GLY A 211 -11.82 -8.69 -2.52
C GLY A 211 -11.41 -8.06 -3.85
N SER A 212 -12.12 -8.39 -4.91
CA SER A 212 -12.01 -7.69 -6.19
C SER A 212 -13.39 -7.28 -6.68
N GLY A 213 -13.52 -6.08 -7.21
CA GLY A 213 -14.81 -5.54 -7.60
C GLY A 213 -14.76 -4.57 -8.78
N LYS A 214 -15.94 -4.18 -9.22
CA LYS A 214 -16.15 -3.17 -10.27
C LYS A 214 -17.07 -2.08 -9.74
N SER A 215 -16.77 -0.83 -10.10
CA SER A 215 -17.52 0.33 -9.65
C SER A 215 -17.49 1.45 -10.69
N ASN A 216 -18.47 2.32 -10.65
CA ASN A 216 -18.47 3.60 -11.36
C ASN A 216 -18.15 4.79 -10.44
N GLN A 217 -17.69 4.53 -9.19
CA GLN A 217 -17.28 5.56 -8.25
C GLN A 217 -15.88 6.10 -8.57
N PRO A 218 -15.72 7.33 -9.09
CA PRO A 218 -14.43 7.87 -9.51
C PRO A 218 -13.51 8.24 -8.33
N LEU A 219 -14.06 8.33 -7.11
CA LEU A 219 -13.30 8.71 -5.91
C LEU A 219 -12.56 7.55 -5.24
N LEU A 220 -12.75 6.32 -5.70
CA LEU A 220 -12.01 5.16 -5.19
C LEU A 220 -10.51 5.34 -5.47
N ARG A 221 -9.68 5.17 -4.44
CA ARG A 221 -8.22 5.35 -4.53
C ARG A 221 -7.50 4.32 -3.68
N ALA A 222 -6.37 3.85 -4.13
CA ALA A 222 -5.49 3.00 -3.33
C ALA A 222 -5.07 3.71 -2.04
N GLY A 223 -5.07 3.00 -0.90
CA GLY A 223 -4.81 3.55 0.43
C GLY A 223 -6.04 4.19 1.11
N TYR A 224 -7.21 4.18 0.47
CA TYR A 224 -8.46 4.67 1.06
C TYR A 224 -9.35 3.52 1.48
N LYS A 225 -10.11 3.74 2.55
CA LYS A 225 -11.20 2.87 3.00
C LYS A 225 -12.54 3.35 2.43
N PHE A 226 -13.46 2.44 2.22
CA PHE A 226 -14.88 2.74 1.97
C PHE A 226 -15.77 1.75 2.72
N THR A 227 -16.97 2.17 3.05
CA THR A 227 -18.01 1.28 3.58
C THR A 227 -18.87 0.78 2.43
N LEU A 228 -19.00 -0.54 2.30
CA LEU A 228 -19.99 -1.15 1.41
C LEU A 228 -21.32 -1.29 2.14
N GLN A 229 -22.43 -1.03 1.46
CA GLN A 229 -23.79 -1.24 1.94
C GLN A 229 -24.67 -1.92 0.88
N ASP A 230 -25.82 -2.42 1.31
CA ASP A 230 -26.87 -3.01 0.46
C ASP A 230 -26.45 -4.29 -0.29
N HIS A 231 -25.34 -4.92 0.10
CA HIS A 231 -24.97 -6.22 -0.45
C HIS A 231 -25.84 -7.32 0.17
N LEU A 232 -26.35 -8.26 -0.68
CA LEU A 232 -27.25 -9.35 -0.25
C LEU A 232 -26.60 -10.26 0.83
N ASN A 233 -25.31 -10.52 0.73
CA ASN A 233 -24.55 -11.13 1.82
C ASN A 233 -24.14 -10.05 2.80
N THR A 234 -24.80 -10.00 3.97
CA THR A 234 -24.59 -9.00 5.00
C THR A 234 -23.17 -8.94 5.53
N ALA A 235 -22.42 -10.04 5.51
CA ALA A 235 -21.01 -10.09 5.91
C ALA A 235 -20.09 -9.25 5.01
N MET A 236 -20.55 -8.91 3.80
CA MET A 236 -19.82 -8.04 2.87
C MET A 236 -20.05 -6.55 3.18
N ASN A 237 -21.13 -6.19 3.89
CA ASN A 237 -21.47 -4.82 4.29
C ASN A 237 -20.58 -4.36 5.45
N ARG A 238 -19.37 -4.00 5.11
CA ARG A 238 -18.30 -3.60 6.05
C ARG A 238 -17.36 -2.61 5.41
N ASP A 239 -16.39 -2.15 6.18
CA ASP A 239 -15.29 -1.36 5.67
C ASP A 239 -14.32 -2.22 4.85
N TRP A 240 -13.90 -1.71 3.71
CA TRP A 240 -12.90 -2.28 2.82
C TRP A 240 -11.76 -1.30 2.64
N LEU A 241 -10.52 -1.79 2.67
CA LEU A 241 -9.33 -1.04 2.30
C LEU A 241 -8.97 -1.33 0.85
N LEU A 242 -8.84 -0.29 0.05
CA LEU A 242 -8.43 -0.38 -1.34
C LEU A 242 -6.90 -0.45 -1.43
N ILE A 243 -6.38 -1.57 -1.87
CA ILE A 243 -4.93 -1.77 -2.10
C ILE A 243 -4.51 -1.43 -3.53
N SER A 244 -5.44 -1.54 -4.49
CA SER A 244 -5.20 -1.22 -5.90
C SER A 244 -6.50 -0.77 -6.54
N VAL A 245 -6.42 0.23 -7.42
CA VAL A 245 -7.54 0.71 -8.23
C VAL A 245 -7.05 0.96 -9.64
N HIS A 246 -7.81 0.49 -10.62
CA HIS A 246 -7.58 0.78 -12.02
C HIS A 246 -8.77 1.57 -12.57
N HIS A 247 -8.53 2.82 -12.95
CA HIS A 247 -9.53 3.67 -13.59
C HIS A 247 -9.38 3.63 -15.10
N HIS A 248 -10.51 3.54 -15.79
CA HIS A 248 -10.59 3.70 -17.24
C HIS A 248 -11.67 4.73 -17.55
N GLY A 249 -11.37 5.64 -18.43
CA GLY A 249 -12.33 6.67 -18.85
C GLY A 249 -11.97 7.23 -20.21
N THR A 250 -12.98 7.72 -20.92
CA THR A 250 -12.86 8.44 -22.18
C THR A 250 -13.61 9.75 -22.08
N GLN A 251 -13.10 10.80 -22.71
CA GLN A 251 -13.73 12.12 -22.76
C GLN A 251 -13.84 12.58 -24.22
N PRO A 252 -14.83 12.07 -24.98
CA PRO A 252 -14.97 12.37 -26.41
C PRO A 252 -15.13 13.87 -26.69
N GLN A 253 -15.77 14.60 -25.76
CA GLN A 253 -16.01 16.05 -25.89
C GLN A 253 -14.74 16.91 -25.90
N ALA A 254 -13.58 16.31 -25.52
CA ALA A 254 -12.30 17.01 -25.57
C ALA A 254 -11.73 17.12 -27.01
N MET A 255 -12.31 16.39 -27.97
CA MET A 255 -11.90 16.39 -29.38
C MET A 255 -13.06 16.88 -30.25
N GLU A 256 -12.87 18.03 -30.93
CA GLU A 256 -13.92 18.62 -31.79
C GLU A 256 -14.35 17.69 -32.94
N GLU A 257 -13.46 16.83 -33.41
CA GLU A 257 -13.69 15.95 -34.56
C GLU A 257 -14.40 14.62 -34.17
N GLU A 258 -14.28 14.18 -32.93
CA GLU A 258 -14.97 12.96 -32.44
C GLU A 258 -16.34 13.25 -31.81
N GLY A 259 -16.62 14.48 -31.42
CA GLY A 259 -17.91 14.89 -30.88
C GLY A 259 -19.10 14.74 -31.83
N GLY A 260 -18.85 14.51 -33.11
CA GLY A 260 -19.86 14.29 -34.15
C GLY A 260 -20.12 12.83 -34.55
N SER A 261 -19.32 11.87 -34.10
CA SER A 261 -19.44 10.45 -34.51
C SER A 261 -20.13 9.55 -33.49
N GLY A 262 -20.68 10.10 -32.41
CA GLY A 262 -21.45 9.39 -31.42
C GLY A 262 -22.93 9.34 -31.75
N ALA A 263 -23.32 8.58 -32.79
CA ALA A 263 -24.69 8.16 -33.05
C ALA A 263 -24.75 6.65 -33.04
#